data_4231bd597ed405ac8d564d37e6f01a7a
#
_entry.id   4231bd597ed405ac8d564d37e6f01a7a
#
_cell.length_a   1.000
_cell.length_b   1.000
_cell.length_c   1.000
_cell.angle_alpha   90.00
_cell.angle_beta   90.00
_cell.angle_gamma   90.00
#
_symmetry.space_group_name_H-M   'P 1'
#
loop_
_entity.id
_entity.type
_entity.pdbx_description
1 polymer ?
#
loop_
_entity_poly.entity_id
_entity_poly.type
_entity_poly.pdbx_seq_one_letter_code
_entity_poly.pdbx_strand_id
1 'polypeptide(L)' 'MPIDAIPPIALRHRKDGWTPERQRDFLLILAQTRSVTRAARAVGLSASSGYRLRRRPDAQAFSTAWNAALV' A
#
# COMPACT_ATOMS: atom_id res chain seq x y z
N MET A 1 -6.79 9.56 10.30
CA MET A 1 -5.32 9.54 10.35
C MET A 1 -4.75 9.93 8.99
N PRO A 2 -3.83 10.89 8.94
CA PRO A 2 -3.17 11.21 7.67
C PRO A 2 -2.36 10.02 7.16
N ILE A 3 -2.43 9.75 5.87
CA ILE A 3 -1.70 8.63 5.26
C ILE A 3 -0.20 8.77 5.48
N ASP A 4 0.32 10.01 5.45
CA ASP A 4 1.75 10.28 5.66
C ASP A 4 2.22 9.91 7.07
N ALA A 5 1.32 9.85 8.04
CA ALA A 5 1.66 9.47 9.41
C ALA A 5 1.65 7.95 9.65
N ILE A 6 1.25 7.17 8.65
CA ILE A 6 1.20 5.71 8.76
C ILE A 6 2.62 5.16 8.58
N PRO A 7 3.16 4.43 9.58
CA PRO A 7 4.49 3.87 9.41
C PRO A 7 4.49 2.79 8.32
N PRO A 8 5.42 2.85 7.37
CA PRO A 8 5.52 1.82 6.35
C PRO A 8 6.03 0.51 6.94
N ILE A 9 5.73 -0.60 6.25
CA ILE A 9 6.26 -1.90 6.64
C ILE A 9 7.77 -1.90 6.41
N ALA A 10 8.52 -2.37 7.40
CA ALA A 10 9.96 -2.52 7.26
C ALA A 10 10.26 -3.71 6.35
N LEU A 11 10.55 -3.43 5.09
CA LEU A 11 10.87 -4.43 4.09
C LEU A 11 12.35 -4.37 3.74
N ARG A 12 12.90 -5.48 3.26
CA ARG A 12 14.23 -5.47 2.69
C ARG A 12 14.25 -4.51 1.51
N HIS A 13 15.34 -3.80 1.37
CA HIS A 13 15.51 -2.85 0.29
C HIS A 13 15.42 -3.56 -1.07
N ARG A 14 14.44 -3.21 -1.87
CA ARG A 14 14.25 -3.73 -3.22
C ARG A 14 13.87 -2.59 -4.14
N LYS A 15 14.53 -2.50 -5.29
CA LYS A 15 14.19 -1.49 -6.30
C LYS A 15 12.77 -1.69 -6.83
N ASP A 16 12.34 -2.95 -6.99
CA ASP A 16 11.08 -3.30 -7.62
C ASP A 16 10.01 -3.74 -6.62
N GLY A 17 10.25 -3.55 -5.32
CA GLY A 17 9.34 -4.00 -4.28
C GLY A 17 8.49 -2.88 -3.71
N TRP A 18 7.77 -3.23 -2.65
CA TRP A 18 6.93 -2.30 -1.91
C TRP A 18 7.77 -1.42 -0.99
N THR A 19 8.38 -0.38 -1.55
CA THR A 19 9.14 0.60 -0.77
C THR A 19 8.19 1.45 0.08
N PRO A 20 8.70 2.18 1.10
CA PRO A 20 7.84 3.09 1.88
C PRO A 20 7.10 4.11 0.99
N GLU A 21 7.78 4.67 -0.01
CA GLU A 21 7.16 5.62 -0.93
C GLU A 21 6.03 4.98 -1.73
N ARG A 22 6.25 3.77 -2.23
CA ARG A 22 5.23 3.07 -3.01
C ARG A 22 4.02 2.69 -2.15
N GLN A 23 4.24 2.30 -0.91
CA GLN A 23 3.15 2.02 0.01
C GLN A 23 2.29 3.26 0.23
N ARG A 24 2.91 4.40 0.47
CA ARG A 24 2.21 5.65 0.67
C ARG A 24 1.46 6.08 -0.58
N ASP A 25 2.12 6.08 -1.74
CA ASP A 25 1.50 6.49 -3.00
C ASP A 25 0.35 5.57 -3.37
N PHE A 26 0.51 4.27 -3.15
CA PHE A 26 -0.56 3.30 -3.37
C PHE A 26 -1.80 3.67 -2.55
N LEU A 27 -1.62 3.94 -1.26
CA LEU A 27 -2.75 4.26 -0.38
C LEU A 27 -3.43 5.57 -0.78
N LEU A 28 -2.67 6.57 -1.20
CA LEU A 28 -3.22 7.84 -1.68
C LEU A 28 -4.06 7.63 -2.94
N ILE A 29 -3.53 6.88 -3.91
CA ILE A 29 -4.22 6.62 -5.16
C ILE A 29 -5.43 5.72 -4.92
N LEU A 30 -5.31 4.75 -4.01
CA LEU A 30 -6.42 3.89 -3.64
C LEU A 30 -7.59 4.70 -3.06
N ALA A 31 -7.29 5.66 -2.21
CA ALA A 31 -8.32 6.53 -1.65
C ALA A 31 -9.01 7.39 -2.73
N GLN A 32 -8.26 7.81 -3.75
CA GLN A 32 -8.79 8.62 -4.84
C GLN A 32 -9.61 7.79 -5.84
N THR A 33 -9.12 6.61 -6.21
CA THR A 33 -9.71 5.78 -7.27
C THR A 33 -10.61 4.68 -6.76
N ARG A 34 -10.38 4.24 -5.52
CA ARG A 34 -11.02 3.06 -4.90
C ARG A 34 -10.81 1.80 -5.73
N SER A 35 -9.73 1.76 -6.51
CA SER A 35 -9.38 0.64 -7.36
C SER A 35 -8.00 0.13 -6.99
N VAL A 36 -7.94 -1.09 -6.45
CA VAL A 36 -6.67 -1.72 -6.09
C VAL A 36 -5.79 -1.91 -7.32
N THR A 37 -6.40 -2.31 -8.44
CA THR A 37 -5.66 -2.52 -9.68
C THR A 37 -5.02 -1.22 -10.16
N ARG A 38 -5.77 -0.12 -10.18
CA ARG A 38 -5.25 1.17 -10.62
C ARG A 38 -4.15 1.68 -9.71
N ALA A 39 -4.38 1.57 -8.39
CA ALA A 39 -3.40 2.02 -7.41
C ALA A 39 -2.09 1.23 -7.51
N ALA A 40 -2.18 -0.09 -7.67
CA ALA A 40 -0.99 -0.93 -7.82
C ALA A 40 -0.23 -0.58 -9.09
N ARG A 41 -0.92 -0.44 -10.22
CA ARG A 41 -0.29 -0.07 -11.49
C ARG A 41 0.40 1.27 -11.41
N ALA A 42 -0.20 2.23 -10.74
CA ALA A 42 0.38 3.57 -10.62
C ALA A 42 1.73 3.57 -9.91
N VAL A 43 1.95 2.60 -9.02
CA VAL A 43 3.24 2.46 -8.32
C VAL A 43 4.14 1.38 -8.94
N GLY A 44 3.75 0.86 -10.12
CA GLY A 44 4.56 -0.12 -10.83
C GLY A 44 4.48 -1.53 -10.29
N LEU A 45 3.39 -1.88 -9.60
CA LEU A 45 3.23 -3.19 -8.97
C LEU A 45 1.90 -3.81 -9.38
N SER A 46 1.67 -5.06 -8.98
CA SER A 46 0.43 -5.76 -9.28
C SER A 46 -0.52 -5.75 -8.09
N ALA A 47 -1.82 -5.88 -8.38
CA ALA A 47 -2.82 -6.00 -7.33
C ALA A 47 -2.56 -7.22 -6.45
N SER A 48 -2.16 -8.36 -7.06
CA SER A 48 -1.85 -9.58 -6.31
C SER A 48 -0.74 -9.35 -5.29
N SER A 49 0.31 -8.59 -5.66
CA SER A 49 1.40 -8.32 -4.74
C SER A 49 0.93 -7.45 -3.56
N GLY A 50 0.00 -6.53 -3.81
CA GLY A 50 -0.61 -5.72 -2.78
C GLY A 50 -1.40 -6.56 -1.78
N TYR A 51 -2.21 -7.50 -2.28
CA TYR A 51 -2.95 -8.41 -1.42
C TYR A 51 -2.02 -9.30 -0.59
N ARG A 52 -0.92 -9.74 -1.14
CA ARG A 52 0.08 -10.52 -0.40
C ARG A 52 0.75 -9.69 0.70
N LEU A 53 1.05 -8.43 0.40
CA LEU A 53 1.66 -7.54 1.37
C LEU A 53 0.75 -7.32 2.58
N ARG A 54 -0.53 -7.04 2.35
CA ARG A 54 -1.45 -6.76 3.45
C ARG A 54 -1.71 -7.96 4.36
N ARG A 55 -1.40 -9.17 3.91
CA ARG A 55 -1.58 -10.39 4.71
C ARG A 55 -0.42 -10.65 5.67
N ARG A 56 0.67 -9.92 5.54
CA ARG A 56 1.84 -10.12 6.41
C ARG A 56 1.48 -9.74 7.85
N PRO A 57 1.98 -10.51 8.86
CA PRO A 57 1.74 -10.18 10.26
C PRO A 57 2.23 -8.79 10.65
N ASP A 58 3.27 -8.29 9.98
CA ASP A 58 3.86 -6.97 10.26
C ASP A 58 3.20 -5.85 9.44
N ALA A 59 2.14 -6.15 8.70
CA ALA A 59 1.49 -5.20 7.79
C ALA A 59 0.17 -4.65 8.31
N GLN A 60 -0.07 -4.71 9.62
CA GLN A 60 -1.37 -4.32 10.17
C GLN A 60 -1.71 -2.86 9.91
N ALA A 61 -0.74 -1.96 10.06
CA ALA A 61 -0.96 -0.53 9.78
C ALA A 61 -1.31 -0.29 8.31
N PHE A 62 -0.62 -0.97 7.40
CA PHE A 62 -0.89 -0.89 5.97
C PHE A 62 -2.30 -1.43 5.65
N SER A 63 -2.66 -2.57 6.22
CA SER A 63 -3.97 -3.19 6.01
C SER A 63 -5.10 -2.29 6.55
N THR A 64 -4.91 -1.69 7.70
CA THR A 64 -5.88 -0.76 8.30
C THR A 64 -6.06 0.47 7.42
N ALA A 65 -4.96 1.04 6.93
CA ALA A 65 -5.01 2.20 6.03
C ALA A 65 -5.68 1.86 4.70
N TRP A 66 -5.42 0.66 4.17
CA TRP A 66 -6.08 0.16 2.97
C TRP A 66 -7.60 0.12 3.16
N ASN A 67 -8.05 -0.48 4.24
CA ASN A 67 -9.48 -0.55 4.51
C ASN A 67 -10.10 0.85 4.66
N ALA A 68 -9.41 1.75 5.33
CA ALA A 68 -9.87 3.13 5.49
C ALA A 68 -9.96 3.87 4.16
N ALA A 69 -9.06 3.60 3.23
CA ALA A 69 -9.06 4.24 1.91
C ALA A 69 -10.27 3.85 1.07
N LEU A 70 -10.89 2.70 1.34
CA LEU A 70 -12.03 2.19 0.58
C LEU A 70 -13.40 2.54 1.20
N VAL A 71 -13.41 3.17 2.35
CA VAL A 71 -14.67 3.53 3.03
C VAL A 71 -15.31 4.78 2.46
#